data_bdca14187dd07da3a61b170980957063
#
_entry.id   bdca14187dd07da3a61b170980957063
#
_cell.length_a   1.000
_cell.length_b   1.000
_cell.length_c   1.000
_cell.angle_alpha   90.00
_cell.angle_beta   90.00
_cell.angle_gamma   90.00
#
_symmetry.space_group_name_H-M   'P 1'
#
loop_
_entity.id
_entity.type
_entity.pdbx_description
1 polymer ?
#
loop_
_entity_poly.entity_id
_entity_poly.type
_entity_poly.pdbx_seq_one_letter_code
_entity_poly.pdbx_strand_id
1 'polypeptide(L)'
;MAATRLRSLSGLGAPFFHLQHCPMKLLINPKYERVRPFLENIDTYFAEGRSLRESRNSLRVCQWEDLELNVKRFRQPCFFQRLAYTFLRSPKGLRAYENPFRMHAAGVDSPEPVAYLERRKGGLIAESFFVSVQCPYTRRFYEFATAPLTPEVLLVARSFARLTARLHEAGILHLDYSPGNILFEVIDGEPHFSLVDTNRMRFGSVSVAEGCRNFARLWGQPPFFEAMADAYAEARHASPAECRQRMLSARRKFWKRYIRRHGAPFEMELD
;
A
#
# COMPACT_ATOMS: atom_id res chain seq x y z
N MET A 1 -36.37 56.91 43.46
CA MET A 1 -37.30 55.78 43.33
C MET A 1 -37.40 55.36 41.87
N ALA A 2 -36.70 54.32 41.46
CA ALA A 2 -36.96 53.59 40.23
C ALA A 2 -36.20 52.27 40.30
N ALA A 3 -36.90 51.19 40.47
CA ALA A 3 -36.36 49.85 40.53
C ALA A 3 -36.20 49.31 39.11
N THR A 4 -34.96 49.01 38.69
CA THR A 4 -34.68 48.40 37.38
C THR A 4 -34.65 46.88 37.56
N ARG A 5 -35.56 46.19 36.90
CA ARG A 5 -35.64 44.72 36.84
C ARG A 5 -34.53 44.15 35.94
N LEU A 6 -33.73 43.30 36.51
CA LEU A 6 -32.84 42.36 35.77
C LEU A 6 -33.70 41.25 35.13
N ARG A 7 -33.70 41.17 33.81
CA ARG A 7 -34.21 40.02 33.05
C ARG A 7 -33.12 38.98 32.89
N SER A 8 -33.37 37.79 33.43
CA SER A 8 -32.61 36.59 33.21
C SER A 8 -32.73 36.14 31.74
N LEU A 9 -31.67 36.02 31.01
CA LEU A 9 -31.59 35.30 29.76
C LEU A 9 -31.14 33.87 30.06
N SER A 10 -32.10 33.01 30.25
CA SER A 10 -31.90 31.57 30.24
C SER A 10 -32.13 31.04 28.81
N GLY A 11 -31.23 30.20 28.36
CA GLY A 11 -31.54 29.18 27.36
C GLY A 11 -31.10 29.46 25.92
N LEU A 12 -29.83 29.18 25.64
CA LEU A 12 -29.44 28.69 24.31
C LEU A 12 -28.79 27.32 24.53
N GLY A 13 -29.66 26.29 24.53
CA GLY A 13 -29.21 24.92 24.45
C GLY A 13 -28.53 24.69 23.11
N ALA A 14 -27.24 24.35 23.16
CA ALA A 14 -26.53 23.87 21.98
C ALA A 14 -27.26 22.62 21.44
N PRO A 15 -27.46 22.49 20.13
CA PRO A 15 -28.05 21.29 19.57
C PRO A 15 -27.09 20.14 19.80
N PHE A 16 -27.44 19.21 20.68
CA PHE A 16 -26.86 17.89 20.72
C PHE A 16 -27.13 17.22 19.37
N PHE A 17 -26.17 17.25 18.48
CA PHE A 17 -26.18 16.38 17.31
C PHE A 17 -26.14 14.94 17.83
N HIS A 18 -27.29 14.29 17.86
CA HIS A 18 -27.38 12.84 17.92
C HIS A 18 -26.60 12.29 16.72
N LEU A 19 -25.37 11.85 16.95
CA LEU A 19 -24.65 10.96 16.05
C LEU A 19 -25.51 9.71 15.90
N GLN A 20 -26.37 9.71 14.84
CA GLN A 20 -27.04 8.49 14.40
C GLN A 20 -25.95 7.42 14.27
N HIS A 21 -26.10 6.31 14.98
CA HIS A 21 -25.23 5.15 14.88
C HIS A 21 -25.23 4.66 13.44
N CYS A 22 -24.31 5.18 12.63
CA CYS A 22 -24.05 4.65 11.31
C CYS A 22 -23.45 3.25 11.51
N PRO A 23 -24.03 2.17 10.93
CA PRO A 23 -23.53 0.82 11.14
C PRO A 23 -22.04 0.79 10.75
N MET A 24 -21.20 0.53 11.75
CA MET A 24 -19.76 0.49 11.63
C MET A 24 -19.30 -0.97 11.63
N LYS A 25 -18.54 -1.35 10.59
CA LYS A 25 -17.81 -2.62 10.59
C LYS A 25 -16.38 -2.35 11.04
N LEU A 26 -15.94 -2.99 12.10
CA LEU A 26 -14.59 -2.89 12.65
C LEU A 26 -13.97 -4.27 12.74
N LEU A 27 -12.80 -4.43 12.12
CA LEU A 27 -11.94 -5.60 12.26
C LEU A 27 -10.64 -5.14 12.88
N ILE A 28 -10.23 -5.73 13.99
CA ILE A 28 -8.96 -5.46 14.66
C ILE A 28 -8.15 -6.74 14.64
N ASN A 29 -6.87 -6.63 14.30
CA ASN A 29 -5.93 -7.73 14.51
C ASN A 29 -5.80 -7.98 16.02
N PRO A 30 -6.04 -9.22 16.52
CA PRO A 30 -6.01 -9.52 17.94
C PRO A 30 -4.74 -9.08 18.66
N LYS A 31 -3.60 -9.05 17.98
CA LYS A 31 -2.32 -8.54 18.49
C LYS A 31 -2.38 -7.06 18.90
N TYR A 32 -3.32 -6.31 18.31
CA TYR A 32 -3.46 -4.85 18.46
C TYR A 32 -4.82 -4.45 19.06
N GLU A 33 -5.47 -5.30 19.84
CA GLU A 33 -6.79 -4.98 20.43
C GLU A 33 -6.74 -3.71 21.30
N ARG A 34 -5.59 -3.38 21.88
CA ARG A 34 -5.36 -2.15 22.67
C ARG A 34 -5.57 -0.85 21.89
N VAL A 35 -5.55 -0.88 20.54
CA VAL A 35 -5.79 0.33 19.71
C VAL A 35 -7.28 0.66 19.54
N ARG A 36 -8.20 -0.08 20.14
CA ARG A 36 -9.65 0.18 20.02
C ARG A 36 -10.06 1.62 20.36
N PRO A 37 -9.57 2.25 21.44
CA PRO A 37 -9.89 3.66 21.75
C PRO A 37 -9.41 4.64 20.66
N PHE A 38 -8.26 4.37 20.03
CA PHE A 38 -7.78 5.13 18.88
C PHE A 38 -8.75 5.01 17.69
N LEU A 39 -9.23 3.80 17.39
CA LEU A 39 -10.13 3.53 16.25
C LEU A 39 -11.51 4.16 16.46
N GLU A 40 -12.00 4.21 17.68
CA GLU A 40 -13.26 4.89 18.03
C GLU A 40 -13.18 6.40 17.81
N ASN A 41 -11.98 6.98 17.95
CA ASN A 41 -11.71 8.41 17.77
C ASN A 41 -10.84 8.69 16.52
N ILE A 42 -10.88 7.80 15.51
CA ILE A 42 -9.96 7.82 14.37
C ILE A 42 -9.98 9.14 13.58
N ASP A 43 -11.11 9.85 13.53
CA ASP A 43 -11.20 11.12 12.80
C ASP A 43 -10.34 12.20 13.44
N THR A 44 -10.31 12.27 14.78
CA THR A 44 -9.48 13.22 15.53
C THR A 44 -8.00 12.92 15.30
N TYR A 45 -7.57 11.68 15.53
CA TYR A 45 -6.17 11.29 15.32
C TYR A 45 -5.75 11.43 13.85
N PHE A 46 -6.65 11.13 12.92
CA PHE A 46 -6.37 11.32 11.50
C PHE A 46 -6.21 12.81 11.15
N ALA A 47 -7.02 13.70 11.71
CA ALA A 47 -6.92 15.14 11.47
C ALA A 47 -5.59 15.72 11.97
N GLU A 48 -5.11 15.25 13.12
CA GLU A 48 -3.85 15.67 13.75
C GLU A 48 -2.62 14.96 13.17
N GLY A 49 -2.81 13.82 12.51
CA GLY A 49 -1.74 12.97 11.97
C GLY A 49 -0.89 13.69 10.92
N ARG A 50 0.43 13.39 10.92
CA ARG A 50 1.38 13.91 9.92
C ARG A 50 1.04 13.38 8.53
N SER A 51 0.75 14.28 7.60
CA SER A 51 0.41 13.90 6.21
C SER A 51 1.62 13.32 5.47
N LEU A 52 1.46 12.13 4.90
CA LEU A 52 2.41 11.53 3.95
C LEU A 52 1.97 11.74 2.51
N ARG A 53 0.67 11.77 2.27
CA ARG A 53 0.11 11.93 0.93
C ARG A 53 -1.33 12.42 1.00
N GLU A 54 -1.60 13.50 0.27
CA GLU A 54 -2.95 14.00 0.02
C GLU A 54 -3.24 13.89 -1.48
N SER A 55 -4.11 12.95 -1.86
CA SER A 55 -4.49 12.74 -3.25
C SER A 55 -5.88 12.08 -3.29
N ARG A 56 -6.10 11.12 -4.20
CA ARG A 56 -7.32 10.32 -4.27
C ARG A 56 -7.65 9.59 -2.96
N ASN A 57 -6.62 9.14 -2.23
CA ASN A 57 -6.72 8.63 -0.87
C ASN A 57 -5.74 9.43 -0.03
N SER A 58 -6.12 9.73 1.20
CA SER A 58 -5.26 10.41 2.15
C SER A 58 -4.52 9.38 3.00
N LEU A 59 -3.24 9.63 3.25
CA LEU A 59 -2.36 8.77 4.02
C LEU A 59 -1.68 9.62 5.10
N ARG A 60 -1.87 9.24 6.36
CA ARG A 60 -1.29 9.96 7.49
C ARG A 60 -0.63 9.01 8.48
N VAL A 61 0.39 9.49 9.15
CA VAL A 61 1.03 8.81 10.29
C VAL A 61 0.50 9.45 11.57
N CYS A 62 -0.06 8.62 12.41
CA CYS A 62 -0.63 9.01 13.69
C CYS A 62 0.14 8.30 14.80
N GLN A 63 0.43 9.01 15.88
CA GLN A 63 1.02 8.43 17.07
C GLN A 63 -0.07 7.91 18.01
N TRP A 64 0.10 6.70 18.50
CA TRP A 64 -0.74 6.10 19.53
C TRP A 64 0.14 5.32 20.51
N GLU A 65 0.30 5.85 21.73
CA GLU A 65 1.21 5.30 22.74
C GLU A 65 2.62 5.11 22.15
N ASP A 66 3.14 3.88 22.16
CA ASP A 66 4.42 3.44 21.60
C ASP A 66 4.37 3.09 20.09
N LEU A 67 3.20 3.23 19.45
CA LEU A 67 3.00 2.85 18.04
C LEU A 67 2.92 4.07 17.12
N GLU A 68 3.71 4.06 16.06
CA GLU A 68 3.42 4.84 14.87
C GLU A 68 2.47 4.07 13.95
N LEU A 69 1.28 4.61 13.74
CA LEU A 69 0.23 4.01 12.93
C LEU A 69 0.08 4.72 11.59
N ASN A 70 0.17 3.97 10.51
CA ASN A 70 -0.12 4.45 9.17
C ASN A 70 -1.61 4.28 8.89
N VAL A 71 -2.32 5.40 8.74
CA VAL A 71 -3.77 5.43 8.51
C VAL A 71 -4.05 5.84 7.08
N LYS A 72 -4.60 4.92 6.30
CA LYS A 72 -5.03 5.14 4.93
C LYS A 72 -6.55 5.28 4.86
N ARG A 73 -7.00 6.50 4.59
CA ARG A 73 -8.42 6.82 4.37
C ARG A 73 -8.74 6.67 2.90
N PHE A 74 -9.67 5.77 2.57
CA PHE A 74 -10.13 5.57 1.21
C PHE A 74 -11.25 6.54 0.87
N ARG A 75 -11.10 7.25 -0.25
CA ARG A 75 -12.14 8.12 -0.77
C ARG A 75 -13.44 7.35 -0.99
N GLN A 76 -14.57 7.99 -0.69
CA GLN A 76 -15.88 7.44 -0.99
C GLN A 76 -15.96 7.02 -2.47
N PRO A 77 -16.33 5.75 -2.75
CA PRO A 77 -16.49 5.28 -4.11
C PRO A 77 -17.70 5.97 -4.77
N CYS A 78 -17.72 6.04 -6.11
CA CYS A 78 -18.91 6.47 -6.82
C CYS A 78 -20.06 5.47 -6.58
N PHE A 79 -21.29 5.88 -6.86
CA PHE A 79 -22.51 5.10 -6.54
C PHE A 79 -22.46 3.65 -7.05
N PHE A 80 -22.09 3.44 -8.31
CA PHE A 80 -21.96 2.10 -8.88
C PHE A 80 -20.87 1.24 -8.20
N GLN A 81 -19.77 1.87 -7.83
CA GLN A 81 -18.70 1.19 -7.10
C GLN A 81 -19.14 0.84 -5.66
N ARG A 82 -19.97 1.67 -5.03
CA ARG A 82 -20.53 1.38 -3.70
C ARG A 82 -21.41 0.14 -3.76
N LEU A 83 -22.29 0.01 -4.75
CA LEU A 83 -23.08 -1.20 -4.98
C LEU A 83 -22.18 -2.42 -5.19
N ALA A 84 -21.19 -2.31 -6.08
CA ALA A 84 -20.26 -3.40 -6.35
C ALA A 84 -19.48 -3.84 -5.09
N TYR A 85 -18.99 -2.91 -4.27
CA TYR A 85 -18.27 -3.22 -3.04
C TYR A 85 -19.20 -3.70 -1.90
N THR A 86 -20.48 -3.41 -1.97
CA THR A 86 -21.43 -3.90 -0.97
C THR A 86 -21.86 -5.34 -1.25
N PHE A 87 -22.03 -5.70 -2.53
CA PHE A 87 -22.68 -6.97 -2.91
C PHE A 87 -21.80 -7.94 -3.71
N LEU A 88 -20.81 -7.45 -4.47
CA LEU A 88 -20.09 -8.27 -5.45
C LEU A 88 -18.59 -8.42 -5.20
N ARG A 89 -17.96 -7.47 -4.53
CA ARG A 89 -16.50 -7.41 -4.41
C ARG A 89 -16.05 -6.83 -3.09
N SER A 90 -15.07 -7.47 -2.45
CA SER A 90 -14.46 -6.93 -1.22
C SER A 90 -13.95 -5.49 -1.39
N PRO A 91 -14.23 -4.59 -0.43
CA PRO A 91 -13.73 -3.22 -0.45
C PRO A 91 -12.20 -3.15 -0.50
N LYS A 92 -11.68 -2.04 -1.06
CA LYS A 92 -10.22 -1.84 -1.15
C LYS A 92 -9.54 -1.86 0.23
N GLY A 93 -10.17 -1.22 1.22
CA GLY A 93 -9.66 -1.17 2.59
C GLY A 93 -9.62 -2.55 3.24
N LEU A 94 -10.66 -3.36 3.06
CA LEU A 94 -10.69 -4.74 3.56
C LEU A 94 -9.58 -5.59 2.94
N ARG A 95 -9.39 -5.51 1.62
CA ARG A 95 -8.30 -6.22 0.95
C ARG A 95 -6.91 -5.73 1.39
N ALA A 96 -6.75 -4.43 1.67
CA ALA A 96 -5.51 -3.90 2.22
C ALA A 96 -5.21 -4.46 3.62
N TYR A 97 -6.25 -4.77 4.40
CA TYR A 97 -6.13 -5.41 5.71
C TYR A 97 -5.85 -6.91 5.62
N GLU A 98 -6.52 -7.64 4.73
CA GLU A 98 -6.44 -9.10 4.64
C GLU A 98 -5.19 -9.61 3.91
N ASN A 99 -4.77 -8.92 2.83
CA ASN A 99 -3.70 -9.39 1.96
C ASN A 99 -2.33 -9.49 2.65
N PRO A 100 -1.92 -8.57 3.56
CA PRO A 100 -0.67 -8.68 4.30
C PRO A 100 -0.52 -10.00 5.06
N PHE A 101 -1.57 -10.52 5.68
CA PHE A 101 -1.51 -11.80 6.39
C PHE A 101 -1.09 -12.96 5.47
N ARG A 102 -1.58 -12.96 4.21
CA ARG A 102 -1.18 -13.98 3.22
C ARG A 102 0.27 -13.79 2.76
N MET A 103 0.74 -12.55 2.66
CA MET A 103 2.13 -12.26 2.33
C MET A 103 3.07 -12.69 3.44
N HIS A 104 2.74 -12.38 4.70
CA HIS A 104 3.52 -12.81 5.87
C HIS A 104 3.60 -14.33 5.95
N ALA A 105 2.50 -15.04 5.70
CA ALA A 105 2.49 -16.50 5.63
C ALA A 105 3.39 -17.07 4.52
N ALA A 106 3.66 -16.28 3.45
CA ALA A 106 4.59 -16.61 2.39
C ALA A 106 6.04 -16.13 2.65
N GLY A 107 6.33 -15.60 3.85
CA GLY A 107 7.65 -15.05 4.21
C GLY A 107 8.01 -13.78 3.43
N VAL A 108 7.00 -12.98 3.04
CA VAL A 108 7.18 -11.69 2.36
C VAL A 108 6.60 -10.57 3.23
N ASP A 109 7.44 -9.61 3.60
CA ASP A 109 7.07 -8.55 4.51
C ASP A 109 6.21 -7.48 3.85
N SER A 110 5.28 -6.98 4.62
CA SER A 110 4.50 -5.78 4.41
C SER A 110 4.18 -5.16 5.77
N PRO A 111 3.80 -3.87 5.84
CA PRO A 111 3.40 -3.28 7.11
C PRO A 111 2.36 -4.12 7.83
N GLU A 112 2.59 -4.38 9.12
CA GLU A 112 1.71 -5.21 9.95
C GLU A 112 0.29 -4.63 9.96
N PRO A 113 -0.76 -5.36 9.56
CA PRO A 113 -2.13 -4.87 9.57
C PRO A 113 -2.65 -4.78 11.01
N VAL A 114 -3.15 -3.61 11.37
CA VAL A 114 -3.70 -3.30 12.70
C VAL A 114 -5.22 -3.38 12.69
N ALA A 115 -5.86 -2.64 11.77
CA ALA A 115 -7.33 -2.63 11.72
C ALA A 115 -7.89 -2.23 10.34
N TYR A 116 -9.12 -2.64 10.12
CA TYR A 116 -10.01 -2.15 9.08
C TYR A 116 -11.28 -1.59 9.69
N LEU A 117 -11.63 -0.36 9.33
CA LEU A 117 -12.86 0.30 9.74
C LEU A 117 -13.66 0.71 8.51
N GLU A 118 -14.97 0.42 8.51
CA GLU A 118 -15.91 0.76 7.44
C GLU A 118 -17.15 1.41 8.03
N ARG A 119 -17.52 2.56 7.50
CA ARG A 119 -18.77 3.26 7.83
C ARG A 119 -19.71 3.18 6.63
N ARG A 120 -21.00 2.93 6.92
CA ARG A 120 -22.05 2.81 5.90
C ARG A 120 -23.08 3.92 6.06
N LYS A 121 -23.60 4.42 4.94
CA LYS A 121 -24.72 5.35 4.88
C LYS A 121 -25.75 4.81 3.90
N GLY A 122 -26.99 4.61 4.38
CA GLY A 122 -28.05 3.97 3.59
C GLY A 122 -27.70 2.54 3.15
N GLY A 123 -27.06 1.74 4.03
CA GLY A 123 -26.62 0.37 3.72
C GLY A 123 -25.38 0.25 2.85
N LEU A 124 -24.96 1.32 2.18
CA LEU A 124 -23.81 1.34 1.26
C LEU A 124 -22.56 1.92 1.93
N ILE A 125 -21.37 1.45 1.51
CA ILE A 125 -20.09 1.95 2.00
C ILE A 125 -19.99 3.46 1.73
N ALA A 126 -19.77 4.22 2.79
CA ALA A 126 -19.54 5.65 2.73
C ALA A 126 -18.06 5.99 2.87
N GLU A 127 -17.37 5.35 3.80
CA GLU A 127 -15.98 5.60 4.11
C GLU A 127 -15.32 4.35 4.66
N SER A 128 -14.01 4.21 4.43
CA SER A 128 -13.26 3.14 5.07
C SER A 128 -11.82 3.57 5.34
N PHE A 129 -11.25 2.99 6.41
CA PHE A 129 -9.87 3.17 6.81
C PHE A 129 -9.18 1.81 6.87
N PHE A 130 -7.92 1.81 6.49
CA PHE A 130 -6.98 0.74 6.77
C PHE A 130 -5.87 1.31 7.66
N VAL A 131 -5.62 0.65 8.77
CA VAL A 131 -4.58 1.01 9.72
C VAL A 131 -3.53 -0.10 9.74
N SER A 132 -2.28 0.27 9.59
CA SER A 132 -1.13 -0.62 9.75
C SER A 132 -0.08 0.03 10.65
N VAL A 133 0.87 -0.75 11.15
CA VAL A 133 2.08 -0.20 11.75
C VAL A 133 2.86 0.56 10.67
N GLN A 134 3.44 1.71 11.01
CA GLN A 134 4.26 2.46 10.06
C GLN A 134 5.52 1.68 9.72
N CYS A 135 5.80 1.52 8.42
CA CYS A 135 7.03 0.90 7.96
C CYS A 135 8.24 1.80 8.31
N PRO A 136 9.28 1.27 8.95
CA PRO A 136 10.47 2.06 9.29
C PRO A 136 11.36 2.35 8.08
N TYR A 137 11.22 1.59 6.98
CA TYR A 137 12.08 1.75 5.81
C TYR A 137 11.72 3.02 5.04
N THR A 138 12.77 3.77 4.63
CA THR A 138 12.63 5.07 3.98
C THR A 138 13.02 5.04 2.51
N ARG A 139 13.92 4.12 2.12
CA ARG A 139 14.40 3.97 0.76
C ARG A 139 13.33 3.34 -0.13
N ARG A 140 13.31 3.72 -1.41
CA ARG A 140 12.33 3.25 -2.41
C ARG A 140 13.02 2.92 -3.72
N PHE A 141 12.43 2.04 -4.50
CA PHE A 141 12.97 1.64 -5.80
C PHE A 141 13.07 2.77 -6.84
N TYR A 142 12.59 3.98 -6.56
CA TYR A 142 12.84 5.16 -7.39
C TYR A 142 14.33 5.50 -7.50
N GLU A 143 15.13 5.19 -6.49
CA GLU A 143 16.56 5.50 -6.47
C GLU A 143 17.37 4.76 -7.54
N PHE A 144 16.83 3.64 -8.05
CA PHE A 144 17.51 2.86 -9.09
C PHE A 144 17.30 3.39 -10.51
N ALA A 145 16.60 4.51 -10.69
CA ALA A 145 16.32 5.11 -12.00
C ALA A 145 17.60 5.23 -12.88
N THR A 146 18.62 5.86 -12.30
CA THR A 146 19.91 6.13 -12.94
C THR A 146 21.09 5.73 -12.05
N ALA A 147 20.85 4.87 -11.03
CA ALA A 147 21.90 4.46 -10.11
C ALA A 147 22.99 3.65 -10.83
N PRO A 148 24.27 3.93 -10.55
CA PRO A 148 25.37 3.10 -11.06
C PRO A 148 25.27 1.69 -10.45
N LEU A 149 25.69 0.68 -11.19
CA LEU A 149 25.66 -0.71 -10.75
C LEU A 149 26.80 -1.01 -9.76
N THR A 150 26.66 -0.48 -8.55
CA THR A 150 27.56 -0.83 -7.44
C THR A 150 27.27 -2.24 -6.91
N PRO A 151 28.18 -2.85 -6.15
CA PRO A 151 27.93 -4.13 -5.48
C PRO A 151 26.66 -4.11 -4.64
N GLU A 152 26.35 -3.01 -3.91
CA GLU A 152 25.13 -2.86 -3.13
C GLU A 152 23.88 -2.86 -4.03
N VAL A 153 23.90 -2.08 -5.13
CA VAL A 153 22.76 -2.02 -6.06
C VAL A 153 22.48 -3.39 -6.67
N LEU A 154 23.53 -4.15 -7.05
CA LEU A 154 23.39 -5.51 -7.55
C LEU A 154 22.87 -6.48 -6.48
N LEU A 155 23.31 -6.33 -5.23
CA LEU A 155 22.82 -7.12 -4.10
C LEU A 155 21.32 -6.88 -3.88
N VAL A 156 20.90 -5.62 -3.82
CA VAL A 156 19.48 -5.24 -3.68
C VAL A 156 18.65 -5.80 -4.85
N ALA A 157 19.12 -5.66 -6.09
CA ALA A 157 18.42 -6.18 -7.28
C ALA A 157 18.18 -7.69 -7.19
N ARG A 158 19.22 -8.46 -6.88
CA ARG A 158 19.16 -9.92 -6.78
C ARG A 158 18.31 -10.39 -5.60
N SER A 159 18.47 -9.76 -4.42
CA SER A 159 17.69 -10.08 -3.22
C SER A 159 16.20 -9.80 -3.42
N PHE A 160 15.86 -8.66 -4.05
CA PHE A 160 14.50 -8.33 -4.40
C PHE A 160 13.88 -9.31 -5.41
N ALA A 161 14.65 -9.75 -6.40
CA ALA A 161 14.19 -10.72 -7.38
C ALA A 161 13.90 -12.09 -6.73
N ARG A 162 14.73 -12.54 -5.79
CA ARG A 162 14.49 -13.77 -5.00
C ARG A 162 13.26 -13.64 -4.10
N LEU A 163 13.05 -12.49 -3.44
CA LEU A 163 11.83 -12.20 -2.68
C LEU A 163 10.60 -12.26 -3.58
N THR A 164 10.69 -11.67 -4.78
CA THR A 164 9.59 -11.70 -5.76
C THR A 164 9.31 -13.11 -6.26
N ALA A 165 10.34 -13.93 -6.44
CA ALA A 165 10.17 -15.34 -6.80
C ALA A 165 9.37 -16.10 -5.72
N ARG A 166 9.72 -15.92 -4.44
CA ARG A 166 8.96 -16.51 -3.32
C ARG A 166 7.50 -16.07 -3.31
N LEU A 167 7.25 -14.78 -3.51
CA LEU A 167 5.89 -14.23 -3.60
C LEU A 167 5.10 -14.94 -4.71
N HIS A 168 5.70 -15.10 -5.89
CA HIS A 168 5.07 -15.74 -7.05
C HIS A 168 4.88 -17.25 -6.86
N GLU A 169 5.81 -17.95 -6.20
CA GLU A 169 5.68 -19.37 -5.86
C GLU A 169 4.56 -19.62 -4.86
N ALA A 170 4.37 -18.71 -3.91
CA ALA A 170 3.22 -18.71 -3.02
C ALA A 170 1.89 -18.36 -3.74
N GLY A 171 1.91 -18.20 -5.06
CA GLY A 171 0.72 -17.86 -5.85
C GLY A 171 0.21 -16.45 -5.62
N ILE A 172 1.06 -15.50 -5.27
CA ILE A 172 0.69 -14.10 -5.02
C ILE A 172 1.30 -13.21 -6.09
N LEU A 173 0.46 -12.45 -6.79
CA LEU A 173 0.90 -11.45 -7.79
C LEU A 173 0.46 -10.06 -7.36
N HIS A 174 1.41 -9.16 -7.12
CA HIS A 174 1.12 -7.76 -6.82
C HIS A 174 0.82 -6.99 -8.10
N LEU A 175 -0.43 -6.61 -8.33
CA LEU A 175 -0.88 -5.98 -9.59
C LEU A 175 -0.48 -4.49 -9.71
N ASP A 176 0.03 -3.88 -8.66
CA ASP A 176 0.54 -2.51 -8.66
C ASP A 176 2.01 -2.45 -8.25
N TYR A 177 2.83 -3.29 -8.89
CA TYR A 177 4.24 -3.51 -8.59
C TYR A 177 5.07 -2.37 -9.16
N SER A 178 5.06 -1.25 -8.47
CA SER A 178 5.73 0.00 -8.89
C SER A 178 6.78 0.42 -7.86
N PRO A 179 7.78 1.23 -8.25
CA PRO A 179 8.91 1.58 -7.38
C PRO A 179 8.48 2.27 -6.08
N GLY A 180 7.35 2.98 -6.07
CA GLY A 180 6.82 3.64 -4.88
C GLY A 180 6.15 2.68 -3.88
N ASN A 181 5.87 1.45 -4.29
CA ASN A 181 5.23 0.42 -3.47
C ASN A 181 6.23 -0.60 -2.90
N ILE A 182 7.52 -0.38 -3.11
CA ILE A 182 8.61 -1.21 -2.61
C ILE A 182 9.48 -0.32 -1.73
N LEU A 183 9.33 -0.50 -0.41
CA LEU A 183 10.18 0.11 0.58
C LEU A 183 11.31 -0.86 0.93
N PHE A 184 12.49 -0.35 1.21
CA PHE A 184 13.60 -1.20 1.61
C PHE A 184 14.62 -0.44 2.46
N GLU A 185 15.47 -1.20 3.13
CA GLU A 185 16.65 -0.72 3.83
C GLU A 185 17.73 -1.78 3.73
N VAL A 186 19.01 -1.38 3.81
CA VAL A 186 20.14 -2.30 3.93
C VAL A 186 20.64 -2.24 5.36
N ILE A 187 20.44 -3.33 6.10
CA ILE A 187 20.79 -3.44 7.53
C ILE A 187 21.87 -4.52 7.64
N ASP A 188 23.00 -4.18 8.21
CA ASP A 188 24.15 -5.07 8.37
C ASP A 188 24.60 -5.75 7.04
N GLY A 189 24.48 -5.01 5.94
CA GLY A 189 24.81 -5.49 4.59
C GLY A 189 23.74 -6.34 3.92
N GLU A 190 22.60 -6.60 4.57
CA GLU A 190 21.50 -7.40 4.03
C GLU A 190 20.30 -6.51 3.64
N PRO A 191 19.78 -6.63 2.41
CA PRO A 191 18.60 -5.90 1.99
C PRO A 191 17.31 -6.47 2.58
N HIS A 192 16.56 -5.61 3.26
CA HIS A 192 15.22 -5.89 3.80
C HIS A 192 14.18 -5.12 3.00
N PHE A 193 13.05 -5.74 2.71
CA PHE A 193 12.00 -5.16 1.87
C PHE A 193 10.66 -5.19 2.56
N SER A 194 9.83 -4.19 2.30
CA SER A 194 8.43 -4.16 2.72
C SER A 194 7.56 -3.70 1.55
N LEU A 195 6.59 -4.53 1.15
CA LEU A 195 5.68 -4.23 0.05
C LEU A 195 4.44 -3.53 0.57
N VAL A 196 4.14 -2.35 0.04
CA VAL A 196 2.98 -1.54 0.44
C VAL A 196 1.92 -1.48 -0.65
N ASP A 197 0.74 -0.91 -0.32
CA ASP A 197 -0.43 -0.81 -1.22
C ASP A 197 -0.94 -2.18 -1.71
N THR A 198 -1.05 -3.11 -0.79
CA THR A 198 -1.39 -4.52 -1.01
C THR A 198 -2.84 -4.79 -1.42
N ASN A 199 -3.67 -3.75 -1.58
CA ASN A 199 -5.09 -3.91 -1.95
C ASN A 199 -5.33 -4.45 -3.37
N ARG A 200 -4.29 -4.49 -4.22
CA ARG A 200 -4.32 -4.99 -5.59
C ARG A 200 -3.46 -6.23 -5.73
N MET A 201 -3.90 -7.32 -5.15
CA MET A 201 -3.28 -8.63 -5.29
C MET A 201 -4.17 -9.58 -6.12
N ARG A 202 -3.55 -10.49 -6.85
CA ARG A 202 -4.18 -11.69 -7.40
C ARG A 202 -3.56 -12.91 -6.72
N PHE A 203 -4.42 -13.83 -6.35
CA PHE A 203 -4.05 -15.12 -5.76
C PHE A 203 -4.33 -16.24 -6.76
N GLY A 204 -3.45 -17.22 -6.83
CA GLY A 204 -3.46 -18.33 -7.77
C GLY A 204 -2.10 -18.49 -8.45
N SER A 205 -1.91 -19.54 -9.23
CA SER A 205 -0.63 -19.84 -9.88
C SER A 205 -0.08 -18.64 -10.67
N VAL A 206 1.23 -18.43 -10.57
CA VAL A 206 1.97 -17.40 -11.30
C VAL A 206 3.03 -18.10 -12.16
N SER A 207 2.85 -18.10 -13.48
CA SER A 207 3.86 -18.65 -14.38
C SER A 207 5.12 -17.78 -14.40
N VAL A 208 6.27 -18.37 -14.77
CA VAL A 208 7.54 -17.63 -14.91
C VAL A 208 7.38 -16.45 -15.87
N ALA A 209 6.69 -16.67 -17.00
CA ALA A 209 6.44 -15.62 -18.00
C ALA A 209 5.60 -14.46 -17.43
N GLU A 210 4.61 -14.75 -16.60
CA GLU A 210 3.79 -13.73 -15.94
C GLU A 210 4.60 -13.00 -14.86
N GLY A 211 5.39 -13.74 -14.09
CA GLY A 211 6.27 -13.18 -13.08
C GLY A 211 7.31 -12.21 -13.66
N CYS A 212 7.97 -12.57 -14.78
CA CYS A 212 8.88 -11.65 -15.49
C CYS A 212 8.17 -10.35 -15.91
N ARG A 213 6.91 -10.42 -16.35
CA ARG A 213 6.14 -9.22 -16.71
C ARG A 213 5.82 -8.33 -15.51
N ASN A 214 5.79 -8.87 -14.30
CA ASN A 214 5.47 -8.10 -13.10
C ASN A 214 6.51 -7.02 -12.78
N PHE A 215 7.77 -7.22 -13.15
CA PHE A 215 8.85 -6.24 -12.97
C PHE A 215 8.76 -5.04 -13.93
N ALA A 216 7.94 -5.09 -14.97
CA ALA A 216 7.96 -4.14 -16.08
C ALA A 216 7.81 -2.65 -15.68
N ARG A 217 7.21 -2.35 -14.53
CA ARG A 217 6.94 -0.98 -14.06
C ARG A 217 8.05 -0.42 -13.18
N LEU A 218 9.02 -1.24 -12.81
CA LEU A 218 10.12 -0.81 -11.96
C LEU A 218 11.03 0.17 -12.70
N TRP A 219 11.73 1.00 -11.92
CA TRP A 219 12.76 1.91 -12.41
C TRP A 219 14.11 1.20 -12.41
N GLY A 220 14.97 1.58 -13.32
CA GLY A 220 16.30 1.03 -13.49
C GLY A 220 16.69 0.89 -14.96
N GLN A 221 17.99 0.80 -15.23
CA GLN A 221 18.55 0.58 -16.56
C GLN A 221 18.58 -0.91 -16.90
N PRO A 222 18.78 -1.31 -18.18
CA PRO A 222 18.79 -2.71 -18.60
C PRO A 222 19.65 -3.64 -17.74
N PRO A 223 20.92 -3.30 -17.39
CA PRO A 223 21.75 -4.18 -16.58
C PRO A 223 21.21 -4.47 -15.17
N PHE A 224 20.47 -3.53 -14.56
CA PHE A 224 19.77 -3.76 -13.28
C PHE A 224 18.68 -4.81 -13.43
N PHE A 225 17.94 -4.79 -14.55
CA PHE A 225 16.93 -5.79 -14.87
C PHE A 225 17.52 -7.15 -15.21
N GLU A 226 18.68 -7.19 -15.86
CA GLU A 226 19.40 -8.45 -16.13
C GLU A 226 19.82 -9.14 -14.85
N ALA A 227 20.36 -8.39 -13.87
CA ALA A 227 20.71 -8.93 -12.57
C ALA A 227 19.48 -9.47 -11.80
N MET A 228 18.35 -8.78 -11.91
CA MET A 228 17.08 -9.29 -11.35
C MET A 228 16.59 -10.54 -12.08
N ALA A 229 16.68 -10.56 -13.41
CA ALA A 229 16.21 -11.69 -14.22
C ALA A 229 17.00 -12.97 -13.92
N ASP A 230 18.31 -12.88 -13.73
CA ASP A 230 19.15 -14.01 -13.38
C ASP A 230 18.79 -14.59 -12.02
N ALA A 231 18.70 -13.73 -11.00
CA ALA A 231 18.34 -14.17 -9.66
C ALA A 231 16.89 -14.70 -9.57
N TYR A 232 15.99 -14.12 -10.36
CA TYR A 232 14.62 -14.63 -10.48
C TYR A 232 14.56 -16.00 -11.17
N ALA A 233 15.33 -16.17 -12.25
CA ALA A 233 15.42 -17.44 -12.99
C ALA A 233 15.98 -18.55 -12.12
N GLU A 234 17.08 -18.26 -11.39
CA GLU A 234 17.67 -19.18 -10.41
C GLU A 234 16.61 -19.64 -9.39
N ALA A 235 15.95 -18.70 -8.74
CA ALA A 235 14.97 -18.98 -7.71
C ALA A 235 13.71 -19.70 -8.22
N ARG A 236 13.37 -19.52 -9.51
CA ARG A 236 12.21 -20.15 -10.17
C ARG A 236 12.57 -21.40 -10.98
N HIS A 237 13.83 -21.89 -10.91
CA HIS A 237 14.34 -23.02 -11.69
C HIS A 237 14.03 -22.89 -13.19
N ALA A 238 14.24 -21.67 -13.74
CA ALA A 238 13.95 -21.31 -15.13
C ALA A 238 15.21 -20.91 -15.90
N SER A 239 15.09 -20.77 -17.22
CA SER A 239 16.19 -20.31 -18.06
C SER A 239 16.52 -18.84 -17.81
N PRO A 240 17.77 -18.47 -17.44
CA PRO A 240 18.17 -17.07 -17.28
C PRO A 240 18.00 -16.27 -18.58
N ALA A 241 18.38 -16.84 -19.73
CA ALA A 241 18.26 -16.19 -21.03
C ALA A 241 16.78 -15.85 -21.35
N GLU A 242 15.87 -16.79 -21.09
CA GLU A 242 14.44 -16.56 -21.30
C GLU A 242 13.88 -15.52 -20.32
N CYS A 243 14.27 -15.55 -19.05
CA CYS A 243 13.83 -14.57 -18.06
C CYS A 243 14.34 -13.16 -18.41
N ARG A 244 15.60 -12.99 -18.83
CA ARG A 244 16.14 -11.70 -19.29
C ARG A 244 15.34 -11.18 -20.49
N GLN A 245 15.15 -11.99 -21.53
CA GLN A 245 14.39 -11.62 -22.72
C GLN A 245 12.97 -11.16 -22.36
N ARG A 246 12.25 -11.94 -21.54
CA ARG A 246 10.86 -11.65 -21.14
C ARG A 246 10.79 -10.39 -20.29
N MET A 247 11.68 -10.21 -19.32
CA MET A 247 11.68 -9.08 -18.40
C MET A 247 11.99 -7.77 -19.14
N LEU A 248 13.06 -7.73 -19.95
CA LEU A 248 13.43 -6.56 -20.75
C LEU A 248 12.38 -6.21 -21.81
N SER A 249 11.81 -7.22 -22.50
CA SER A 249 10.73 -7.00 -23.46
C SER A 249 9.49 -6.40 -22.80
N ALA A 250 9.12 -6.91 -21.63
CA ALA A 250 7.97 -6.39 -20.86
C ALA A 250 8.22 -4.94 -20.38
N ARG A 251 9.44 -4.65 -19.87
CA ARG A 251 9.88 -3.31 -19.48
C ARG A 251 9.80 -2.35 -20.67
N ARG A 252 10.42 -2.69 -21.80
CA ARG A 252 10.39 -1.88 -23.03
C ARG A 252 8.97 -1.57 -23.48
N LYS A 253 8.10 -2.58 -23.54
CA LYS A 253 6.69 -2.43 -23.95
C LYS A 253 5.91 -1.50 -23.00
N PHE A 254 6.13 -1.64 -21.70
CA PHE A 254 5.49 -0.79 -20.70
C PHE A 254 5.94 0.66 -20.85
N TRP A 255 7.26 0.91 -20.85
CA TRP A 255 7.81 2.26 -20.84
C TRP A 255 7.63 2.98 -22.17
N LYS A 256 7.73 2.34 -23.33
CA LYS A 256 7.37 2.96 -24.63
C LYS A 256 5.93 3.46 -24.63
N ARG A 257 4.98 2.72 -24.02
CA ARG A 257 3.59 3.15 -23.88
C ARG A 257 3.42 4.28 -22.88
N TYR A 258 4.10 4.21 -21.75
CA TYR A 258 4.05 5.21 -20.69
C TYR A 258 4.60 6.56 -21.19
N ILE A 259 5.80 6.56 -21.75
CA ILE A 259 6.50 7.75 -22.26
C ILE A 259 5.66 8.48 -23.31
N ARG A 260 5.03 7.75 -24.22
CA ARG A 260 4.16 8.34 -25.24
C ARG A 260 2.97 9.13 -24.65
N ARG A 261 2.54 8.79 -23.43
CA ARG A 261 1.37 9.41 -22.78
C ARG A 261 1.73 10.47 -21.74
N HIS A 262 2.88 10.33 -21.11
CA HIS A 262 3.23 11.08 -19.90
C HIS A 262 4.61 11.74 -19.94
N GLY A 263 5.42 11.48 -20.97
CA GLY A 263 6.83 11.80 -20.98
C GLY A 263 7.69 10.81 -20.18
N ALA A 264 9.01 10.91 -20.34
CA ALA A 264 9.96 10.08 -19.60
C ALA A 264 10.11 10.62 -18.17
N PRO A 265 9.96 9.79 -17.12
CA PRO A 265 10.13 10.23 -15.73
C PRO A 265 11.58 10.41 -15.31
N PHE A 266 12.53 9.81 -16.05
CA PHE A 266 13.97 9.90 -15.90
C PHE A 266 14.65 9.52 -17.22
N GLU A 267 15.95 9.77 -17.35
CA GLU A 267 16.74 9.32 -18.50
C GLU A 267 16.77 7.78 -18.54
N MET A 268 16.28 7.20 -19.64
CA MET A 268 15.97 5.77 -19.69
C MET A 268 16.47 5.12 -20.97
N GLU A 269 17.33 4.13 -20.82
CA GLU A 269 17.68 3.22 -21.89
C GLU A 269 16.57 2.17 -22.06
N LEU A 270 16.04 2.05 -23.27
CA LEU A 270 14.95 1.12 -23.57
C LEU A 270 15.40 -0.06 -24.45
N ASP A 271 16.52 0.07 -25.09
CA ASP A 271 17.08 -0.94 -26.01
C ASP A 271 18.29 -1.62 -25.43
#